data_60123dcf72f8b457bfcbd2aaa03078fb
#
_entry.id   60123dcf72f8b457bfcbd2aaa03078fb
#
_cell.length_a   1.000
_cell.length_b   1.000
_cell.length_c   1.000
_cell.angle_alpha   90.00
_cell.angle_beta   90.00
_cell.angle_gamma   90.00
#
_symmetry.space_group_name_H-M   'P 1'
#
loop_
_entity.id
_entity.type
_entity.pdbx_description
1 polymer ?
#
loop_
_entity_poly.entity_id
_entity_poly.type
_entity_poly.pdbx_seq_one_letter_code
_entity_poly.pdbx_strand_id
1 'polypeptide(L)'
;MAKQTPEPRADRAGLHALIVAWAVTFLTAVSAFALTQGEQDAAWCKHQGNPSPDQQIKGCTALIEGGAVQGRERAFSFFRRGAAHLKRQDFDSAIRDFSDGLALDPANATAFYGRALAYEAKKDPDRAVQNYDAAIKLDPGHVKALSNRAAIYADQRAYERALEDNNRVVELIPDQAAAYIARGLTYARRGDFEYALRDFDKAISLDSKSAIAYFNRGRVFFSKGDPERAIHDYSAAIDIGPKNANAFEGRGFAYLSQGQVDKAIADYNAALQLDSKRATALYGRGTAKLKKGDASGTDDIAAAKAIKPDIAAAFGQSVH
;
A
#
# COMPACT_ATOMS: atom_id res chain seq x y z
N MET A 1 81.03 55.92 4.90
CA MET A 1 80.56 55.73 3.52
C MET A 1 79.98 54.28 3.43
N ALA A 2 78.69 54.16 3.58
CA ALA A 2 77.98 52.87 3.41
C ALA A 2 77.08 53.02 2.19
N LYS A 3 77.29 52.17 1.17
CA LYS A 3 76.47 52.11 -0.03
C LYS A 3 75.17 51.37 0.28
N GLN A 4 74.07 52.05 0.12
CA GLN A 4 72.75 51.44 0.07
C GLN A 4 72.52 50.78 -1.29
N THR A 5 72.15 49.50 -1.29
CA THR A 5 71.64 48.76 -2.46
C THR A 5 70.11 48.96 -2.54
N PRO A 6 69.50 49.16 -3.73
CA PRO A 6 68.07 49.30 -3.84
C PRO A 6 67.35 47.96 -3.82
N GLU A 7 66.22 47.90 -3.08
CA GLU A 7 65.32 46.77 -3.07
C GLU A 7 64.57 46.63 -4.43
N PRO A 8 64.28 45.39 -4.86
CA PRO A 8 63.51 45.18 -6.07
C PRO A 8 62.01 45.47 -5.84
N ARG A 9 61.45 46.36 -6.62
CA ARG A 9 60.00 46.61 -6.70
C ARG A 9 59.28 45.37 -7.20
N ALA A 10 58.42 44.77 -6.38
CA ALA A 10 57.51 43.71 -6.77
C ALA A 10 56.53 44.23 -7.86
N ASP A 11 56.57 43.61 -9.01
CA ASP A 11 55.71 43.89 -10.14
C ASP A 11 54.27 43.42 -9.85
N ARG A 12 53.36 44.39 -9.57
CA ARG A 12 51.95 44.14 -9.32
C ARG A 12 51.18 43.60 -10.53
N ALA A 13 51.77 43.64 -11.72
CA ALA A 13 51.15 43.09 -12.93
C ALA A 13 51.21 41.54 -13.00
N GLY A 14 52.25 40.91 -12.43
CA GLY A 14 52.38 39.48 -12.40
C GLY A 14 51.37 38.77 -11.47
N LEU A 15 50.98 39.45 -10.39
CA LEU A 15 50.03 38.85 -9.39
C LEU A 15 48.60 38.84 -9.93
N HIS A 16 48.20 39.82 -10.74
CA HIS A 16 46.85 39.88 -11.35
C HIS A 16 46.69 38.84 -12.48
N ALA A 17 47.74 38.58 -13.25
CA ALA A 17 47.71 37.57 -14.31
C ALA A 17 47.59 36.13 -13.74
N LEU A 18 48.20 35.85 -12.61
CA LEU A 18 48.10 34.54 -11.94
C LEU A 18 46.71 34.33 -11.31
N ILE A 19 46.10 35.35 -10.71
CA ILE A 19 44.77 35.24 -10.10
C ILE A 19 43.69 35.05 -11.18
N VAL A 20 43.80 35.73 -12.33
CA VAL A 20 42.85 35.57 -13.45
C VAL A 20 43.01 34.20 -14.12
N ALA A 21 44.22 33.69 -14.27
CA ALA A 21 44.48 32.35 -14.80
C ALA A 21 43.91 31.26 -13.89
N TRP A 22 44.02 31.40 -12.55
CA TRP A 22 43.41 30.44 -11.59
C TRP A 22 41.89 30.51 -11.56
N ALA A 23 41.31 31.72 -11.68
CA ALA A 23 39.85 31.89 -11.73
C ALA A 23 39.26 31.30 -13.02
N VAL A 24 39.88 31.43 -14.16
CA VAL A 24 39.43 30.86 -15.42
C VAL A 24 39.57 29.33 -15.45
N THR A 25 40.66 28.78 -14.89
CA THR A 25 40.81 27.31 -14.76
C THR A 25 39.86 26.69 -13.74
N PHE A 26 39.51 27.42 -12.66
CA PHE A 26 38.49 26.93 -11.70
C PHE A 26 37.08 27.03 -12.23
N LEU A 27 36.72 28.02 -13.04
CA LEU A 27 35.41 28.12 -13.70
C LEU A 27 35.24 27.06 -14.81
N THR A 28 36.31 26.66 -15.50
CA THR A 28 36.24 25.58 -16.49
C THR A 28 36.22 24.17 -15.87
N ALA A 29 36.74 24.00 -14.64
CA ALA A 29 36.69 22.73 -13.90
C ALA A 29 35.34 22.47 -13.21
N VAL A 30 34.50 23.49 -12.97
CA VAL A 30 33.17 23.33 -12.37
C VAL A 30 32.10 23.09 -13.45
N SER A 31 32.37 23.36 -14.72
CA SER A 31 31.44 23.11 -15.83
C SER A 31 31.51 21.70 -16.43
N ALA A 32 32.29 20.79 -15.86
CA ALA A 32 32.61 19.50 -16.48
C ALA A 32 31.76 18.31 -15.97
N PHE A 33 30.61 18.51 -15.36
CA PHE A 33 29.75 17.39 -14.93
C PHE A 33 28.23 17.62 -15.14
N ALA A 34 27.84 18.42 -16.09
CA ALA A 34 26.46 18.36 -16.55
C ALA A 34 26.33 17.16 -17.51
N LEU A 35 25.52 16.18 -17.13
CA LEU A 35 25.18 15.05 -18.00
C LEU A 35 24.64 15.59 -19.34
N THR A 36 25.02 14.97 -20.44
CA THR A 36 24.35 15.20 -21.72
C THR A 36 22.87 14.83 -21.60
N GLN A 37 22.00 15.39 -22.46
CA GLN A 37 20.57 15.06 -22.41
C GLN A 37 20.33 13.54 -22.52
N GLY A 38 21.09 12.83 -23.37
CA GLY A 38 20.99 11.38 -23.50
C GLY A 38 21.41 10.61 -22.24
N GLU A 39 22.48 11.04 -21.57
CA GLU A 39 22.89 10.47 -20.28
C GLU A 39 21.87 10.76 -19.18
N GLN A 40 21.29 11.95 -19.18
CA GLN A 40 20.23 12.30 -18.24
C GLN A 40 18.96 11.45 -18.47
N ASP A 41 18.55 11.26 -19.73
CA ASP A 41 17.41 10.42 -20.08
C ASP A 41 17.65 8.96 -19.70
N ALA A 42 18.86 8.45 -19.94
CA ALA A 42 19.26 7.11 -19.50
C ALA A 42 19.26 6.99 -17.96
N ALA A 43 19.76 7.99 -17.25
CA ALA A 43 19.75 8.03 -15.78
C ALA A 43 18.31 8.02 -15.23
N TRP A 44 17.43 8.84 -15.78
CA TRP A 44 16.02 8.87 -15.37
C TRP A 44 15.31 7.54 -15.67
N CYS A 45 15.52 6.95 -16.85
CA CYS A 45 14.93 5.64 -17.15
C CYS A 45 15.44 4.56 -16.19
N LYS A 46 16.73 4.58 -15.82
CA LYS A 46 17.34 3.65 -14.85
C LYS A 46 17.00 3.97 -13.38
N HIS A 47 16.14 4.95 -13.14
CA HIS A 47 15.72 5.41 -11.81
C HIS A 47 16.88 5.94 -10.96
N GLN A 48 17.92 6.49 -11.62
CA GLN A 48 19.05 7.13 -10.95
C GLN A 48 18.70 8.58 -10.62
N GLY A 49 19.16 9.07 -9.47
CA GLY A 49 18.84 10.43 -9.02
C GLY A 49 17.40 10.64 -8.56
N ASN A 50 16.68 9.57 -8.23
CA ASN A 50 15.29 9.58 -7.76
C ASN A 50 14.34 10.41 -8.64
N PRO A 51 14.22 10.11 -9.95
CA PRO A 51 13.38 10.85 -10.88
C PRO A 51 11.90 10.75 -10.49
N SER A 52 11.15 11.82 -10.78
CA SER A 52 9.69 11.75 -10.75
C SER A 52 9.17 10.74 -11.80
N PRO A 53 7.94 10.23 -11.65
CA PRO A 53 7.34 9.37 -12.67
C PRO A 53 7.38 10.00 -14.07
N ASP A 54 7.16 11.31 -14.19
CA ASP A 54 7.20 12.04 -15.48
C ASP A 54 8.61 12.06 -16.08
N GLN A 55 9.61 12.33 -15.26
CA GLN A 55 11.02 12.26 -15.71
C GLN A 55 11.39 10.85 -16.14
N GLN A 56 10.95 9.83 -15.41
CA GLN A 56 11.19 8.43 -15.76
C GLN A 56 10.50 8.06 -17.08
N ILE A 57 9.25 8.47 -17.29
CA ILE A 57 8.53 8.28 -18.57
C ILE A 57 9.28 8.97 -19.70
N LYS A 58 9.67 10.23 -19.51
CA LYS A 58 10.43 10.99 -20.52
C LYS A 58 11.73 10.30 -20.90
N GLY A 59 12.54 9.92 -19.90
CA GLY A 59 13.82 9.28 -20.12
C GLY A 59 13.70 7.92 -20.81
N CYS A 60 12.74 7.07 -20.38
CA CYS A 60 12.51 5.77 -21.02
C CYS A 60 11.96 5.93 -22.45
N THR A 61 11.10 6.92 -22.70
CA THR A 61 10.58 7.22 -24.03
C THR A 61 11.70 7.61 -24.99
N ALA A 62 12.61 8.49 -24.56
CA ALA A 62 13.77 8.88 -25.36
C ALA A 62 14.65 7.66 -25.74
N LEU A 63 14.87 6.74 -24.81
CA LEU A 63 15.65 5.51 -25.10
C LEU A 63 14.93 4.56 -26.07
N ILE A 64 13.62 4.38 -25.91
CA ILE A 64 12.82 3.48 -26.73
C ILE A 64 12.69 4.02 -28.17
N GLU A 65 12.37 5.30 -28.33
CA GLU A 65 12.11 5.93 -29.62
C GLU A 65 13.40 6.32 -30.34
N GLY A 66 14.42 6.74 -29.59
CA GLY A 66 15.73 7.08 -30.14
C GLY A 66 16.53 5.89 -30.67
N GLY A 67 16.05 4.65 -30.49
CA GLY A 67 16.74 3.45 -30.97
C GLY A 67 18.06 3.15 -30.24
N ALA A 68 18.34 3.86 -29.17
CA ALA A 68 19.57 3.72 -28.39
C ALA A 68 19.69 2.36 -27.67
N VAL A 69 18.56 1.67 -27.46
CA VAL A 69 18.49 0.38 -26.76
C VAL A 69 17.76 -0.65 -27.61
N GLN A 70 18.22 -1.91 -27.57
CA GLN A 70 17.63 -3.02 -28.32
C GLN A 70 17.45 -4.27 -27.44
N GLY A 71 16.70 -5.25 -27.94
CA GLY A 71 16.51 -6.54 -27.28
C GLY A 71 16.06 -6.38 -25.82
N ARG A 72 16.78 -7.04 -24.94
CA ARG A 72 16.48 -7.08 -23.50
C ARG A 72 16.53 -5.69 -22.81
N GLU A 73 17.47 -4.84 -23.22
CA GLU A 73 17.58 -3.50 -22.64
C GLU A 73 16.37 -2.63 -23.02
N ARG A 74 15.88 -2.77 -24.26
CA ARG A 74 14.64 -2.12 -24.70
C ARG A 74 13.43 -2.66 -23.91
N ALA A 75 13.38 -3.97 -23.65
CA ALA A 75 12.34 -4.56 -22.78
C ALA A 75 12.35 -3.93 -21.39
N PHE A 76 13.52 -3.78 -20.76
CA PHE A 76 13.63 -3.12 -19.45
C PHE A 76 13.20 -1.66 -19.48
N SER A 77 13.44 -0.95 -20.58
CA SER A 77 12.98 0.43 -20.74
C SER A 77 11.45 0.51 -20.77
N PHE A 78 10.79 -0.41 -21.48
CA PHE A 78 9.33 -0.55 -21.43
C PHE A 78 8.83 -0.89 -20.02
N PHE A 79 9.44 -1.86 -19.33
CA PHE A 79 9.01 -2.24 -17.97
C PHE A 79 9.13 -1.08 -16.97
N ARG A 80 10.19 -0.28 -17.06
CA ARG A 80 10.38 0.88 -16.21
C ARG A 80 9.39 2.00 -16.52
N ARG A 81 9.09 2.23 -17.80
CA ARG A 81 8.07 3.19 -18.22
C ARG A 81 6.69 2.74 -17.78
N GLY A 82 6.35 1.47 -17.95
CA GLY A 82 5.12 0.87 -17.45
C GLY A 82 4.95 1.00 -15.94
N ALA A 83 6.02 0.79 -15.17
CA ALA A 83 5.99 1.00 -13.72
C ALA A 83 5.79 2.49 -13.34
N ALA A 84 6.34 3.42 -14.13
CA ALA A 84 6.10 4.85 -13.91
C ALA A 84 4.67 5.26 -14.28
N HIS A 85 4.09 4.68 -15.33
CA HIS A 85 2.67 4.84 -15.67
C HIS A 85 1.75 4.31 -14.56
N LEU A 86 2.07 3.15 -13.94
CA LEU A 86 1.33 2.65 -12.77
C LEU A 86 1.31 3.66 -11.63
N LYS A 87 2.45 4.27 -11.31
CA LYS A 87 2.55 5.30 -10.25
C LYS A 87 1.70 6.53 -10.56
N ARG A 88 1.51 6.85 -11.84
CA ARG A 88 0.63 7.93 -12.32
C ARG A 88 -0.84 7.50 -12.44
N GLN A 89 -1.16 6.25 -12.17
CA GLN A 89 -2.49 5.66 -12.38
C GLN A 89 -2.94 5.66 -13.85
N ASP A 90 -1.99 5.74 -14.80
CA ASP A 90 -2.24 5.55 -16.23
C ASP A 90 -2.10 4.06 -16.58
N PHE A 91 -3.15 3.32 -16.22
CA PHE A 91 -3.13 1.86 -16.29
C PHE A 91 -3.10 1.33 -17.72
N ASP A 92 -3.70 2.05 -18.68
CA ASP A 92 -3.70 1.63 -20.07
C ASP A 92 -2.31 1.73 -20.71
N SER A 93 -1.60 2.81 -20.44
CA SER A 93 -0.20 2.96 -20.89
C SER A 93 0.71 1.95 -20.20
N ALA A 94 0.49 1.68 -18.89
CA ALA A 94 1.24 0.65 -18.17
C ALA A 94 1.05 -0.75 -18.81
N ILE A 95 -0.19 -1.13 -19.13
CA ILE A 95 -0.49 -2.42 -19.79
C ILE A 95 0.19 -2.53 -21.14
N ARG A 96 0.13 -1.47 -21.96
CA ARG A 96 0.82 -1.45 -23.27
C ARG A 96 2.33 -1.66 -23.10
N ASP A 97 2.96 -0.88 -22.23
CA ASP A 97 4.39 -0.95 -22.00
C ASP A 97 4.84 -2.32 -21.46
N PHE A 98 4.14 -2.86 -20.47
CA PHE A 98 4.46 -4.22 -20.00
C PHE A 98 4.27 -5.26 -21.11
N SER A 99 3.26 -5.09 -21.97
CA SER A 99 3.03 -6.02 -23.09
C SER A 99 4.13 -5.94 -24.15
N ASP A 100 4.53 -4.73 -24.53
CA ASP A 100 5.61 -4.50 -25.49
C ASP A 100 6.96 -5.02 -24.95
N GLY A 101 7.22 -4.79 -23.67
CA GLY A 101 8.40 -5.32 -22.99
C GLY A 101 8.38 -6.84 -22.92
N LEU A 102 7.26 -7.47 -22.60
CA LEU A 102 7.09 -8.93 -22.52
C LEU A 102 7.15 -9.59 -23.90
N ALA A 103 6.85 -8.89 -24.98
CA ALA A 103 7.09 -9.39 -26.34
C ALA A 103 8.59 -9.52 -26.64
N LEU A 104 9.44 -8.71 -25.99
CA LEU A 104 10.90 -8.75 -26.14
C LEU A 104 11.58 -9.63 -25.07
N ASP A 105 11.05 -9.72 -23.87
CA ASP A 105 11.55 -10.54 -22.76
C ASP A 105 10.40 -11.26 -22.05
N PRO A 106 9.94 -12.41 -22.62
CA PRO A 106 8.75 -13.13 -22.13
C PRO A 106 8.98 -13.89 -20.81
N ALA A 107 10.21 -13.94 -20.30
CA ALA A 107 10.56 -14.66 -19.08
C ALA A 107 10.70 -13.72 -17.86
N ASN A 108 10.00 -12.59 -17.83
CA ASN A 108 10.12 -11.61 -16.77
C ASN A 108 8.91 -11.65 -15.80
N ALA A 109 9.09 -12.35 -14.68
CA ALA A 109 8.05 -12.48 -13.65
C ALA A 109 7.59 -11.12 -13.11
N THR A 110 8.52 -10.18 -12.90
CA THR A 110 8.21 -8.84 -12.38
C THR A 110 7.34 -8.03 -13.36
N ALA A 111 7.56 -8.20 -14.67
CA ALA A 111 6.76 -7.52 -15.69
C ALA A 111 5.33 -8.07 -15.74
N PHE A 112 5.14 -9.38 -15.65
CA PHE A 112 3.82 -9.99 -15.50
C PHE A 112 3.12 -9.50 -14.23
N TYR A 113 3.82 -9.47 -13.09
CA TYR A 113 3.29 -8.91 -11.85
C TYR A 113 2.88 -7.44 -12.01
N GLY A 114 3.70 -6.61 -12.66
CA GLY A 114 3.36 -5.21 -12.93
C GLY A 114 2.11 -5.04 -13.81
N ARG A 115 1.97 -5.89 -14.85
CA ARG A 115 0.79 -5.89 -15.71
C ARG A 115 -0.46 -6.38 -14.98
N ALA A 116 -0.30 -7.35 -14.08
CA ALA A 116 -1.39 -7.81 -13.21
C ALA A 116 -1.91 -6.69 -12.32
N LEU A 117 -1.02 -5.90 -11.68
CA LEU A 117 -1.41 -4.74 -10.89
C LEU A 117 -2.20 -3.70 -11.69
N ALA A 118 -1.84 -3.48 -12.96
CA ALA A 118 -2.58 -2.56 -13.82
C ALA A 118 -4.00 -3.08 -14.13
N TYR A 119 -4.15 -4.39 -14.38
CA TYR A 119 -5.47 -4.99 -14.57
C TYR A 119 -6.32 -4.98 -13.29
N GLU A 120 -5.71 -5.26 -12.14
CA GLU A 120 -6.40 -5.18 -10.84
C GLU A 120 -6.94 -3.76 -10.57
N ALA A 121 -6.10 -2.74 -10.82
CA ALA A 121 -6.51 -1.34 -10.68
C ALA A 121 -7.64 -0.94 -11.65
N LYS A 122 -7.71 -1.58 -12.83
CA LYS A 122 -8.83 -1.45 -13.78
C LYS A 122 -10.05 -2.30 -13.41
N LYS A 123 -10.03 -3.00 -12.27
CA LYS A 123 -11.09 -3.90 -11.81
C LYS A 123 -11.36 -5.04 -12.80
N ASP A 124 -10.31 -5.57 -13.39
CA ASP A 124 -10.31 -6.75 -14.24
C ASP A 124 -9.58 -7.91 -13.55
N PRO A 125 -10.23 -8.59 -12.61
CA PRO A 125 -9.61 -9.63 -11.80
C PRO A 125 -9.19 -10.84 -12.64
N ASP A 126 -9.88 -11.14 -13.73
CA ASP A 126 -9.58 -12.32 -14.54
C ASP A 126 -8.23 -12.17 -15.26
N ARG A 127 -8.00 -11.01 -15.88
CA ARG A 127 -6.71 -10.72 -16.51
C ARG A 127 -5.61 -10.51 -15.47
N ALA A 128 -5.93 -9.97 -14.30
CA ALA A 128 -4.97 -9.87 -13.20
C ALA A 128 -4.49 -11.27 -12.76
N VAL A 129 -5.42 -12.21 -12.51
CA VAL A 129 -5.09 -13.59 -12.13
C VAL A 129 -4.21 -14.26 -13.20
N GLN A 130 -4.56 -14.19 -14.49
CA GLN A 130 -3.75 -14.76 -15.57
C GLN A 130 -2.31 -14.25 -15.56
N ASN A 131 -2.11 -12.99 -15.25
CA ASN A 131 -0.78 -12.40 -15.17
C ASN A 131 -0.04 -12.78 -13.89
N TYR A 132 -0.73 -12.89 -12.75
CA TYR A 132 -0.15 -13.46 -11.53
C TYR A 132 0.24 -14.93 -11.72
N ASP A 133 -0.57 -15.72 -12.41
CA ASP A 133 -0.25 -17.11 -12.78
C ASP A 133 1.04 -17.20 -13.56
N ALA A 134 1.21 -16.33 -14.58
CA ALA A 134 2.43 -16.27 -15.37
C ALA A 134 3.63 -15.85 -14.52
N ALA A 135 3.47 -14.86 -13.64
CA ALA A 135 4.54 -14.43 -12.73
C ALA A 135 4.97 -15.56 -11.78
N ILE A 136 4.00 -16.26 -11.17
CA ILE A 136 4.25 -17.37 -10.23
C ILE A 136 4.83 -18.59 -10.94
N LYS A 137 4.43 -18.87 -12.18
CA LYS A 137 5.02 -19.93 -12.99
C LYS A 137 6.51 -19.69 -13.25
N LEU A 138 6.90 -18.44 -13.49
CA LEU A 138 8.30 -18.04 -13.71
C LEU A 138 9.10 -17.95 -12.41
N ASP A 139 8.45 -17.50 -11.33
CA ASP A 139 9.03 -17.38 -9.99
C ASP A 139 8.03 -17.92 -8.95
N PRO A 140 8.12 -19.23 -8.60
CA PRO A 140 7.26 -19.85 -7.58
C PRO A 140 7.39 -19.26 -6.16
N GLY A 141 8.43 -18.44 -5.94
CA GLY A 141 8.69 -17.71 -4.71
C GLY A 141 8.19 -16.27 -4.72
N HIS A 142 7.45 -15.84 -5.75
CA HIS A 142 7.00 -14.47 -5.89
C HIS A 142 5.89 -14.12 -4.90
N VAL A 143 6.27 -13.86 -3.64
CA VAL A 143 5.35 -13.61 -2.50
C VAL A 143 4.25 -12.61 -2.84
N LYS A 144 4.60 -11.47 -3.48
CA LYS A 144 3.60 -10.45 -3.80
C LYS A 144 2.55 -10.92 -4.80
N ALA A 145 2.94 -11.71 -5.80
CA ALA A 145 2.00 -12.25 -6.78
C ALA A 145 1.06 -13.27 -6.14
N LEU A 146 1.60 -14.18 -5.30
CA LEU A 146 0.81 -15.12 -4.52
C LEU A 146 -0.20 -14.40 -3.61
N SER A 147 0.25 -13.40 -2.85
CA SER A 147 -0.62 -12.65 -1.92
C SER A 147 -1.76 -11.93 -2.64
N ASN A 148 -1.46 -11.25 -3.76
CA ASN A 148 -2.49 -10.53 -4.51
C ASN A 148 -3.46 -11.48 -5.20
N ARG A 149 -2.99 -12.60 -5.76
CA ARG A 149 -3.85 -13.63 -6.36
C ARG A 149 -4.77 -14.25 -5.31
N ALA A 150 -4.21 -14.56 -4.11
CA ALA A 150 -5.00 -15.05 -2.98
C ALA A 150 -6.11 -14.07 -2.57
N ALA A 151 -5.82 -12.77 -2.56
CA ALA A 151 -6.82 -11.75 -2.24
C ALA A 151 -7.96 -11.75 -3.27
N ILE A 152 -7.65 -11.81 -4.57
CA ILE A 152 -8.66 -11.91 -5.63
C ILE A 152 -9.50 -13.17 -5.47
N TYR A 153 -8.87 -14.34 -5.24
CA TYR A 153 -9.60 -15.58 -5.01
C TYR A 153 -10.51 -15.52 -3.77
N ALA A 154 -10.04 -14.89 -2.68
CA ALA A 154 -10.85 -14.71 -1.47
C ALA A 154 -12.06 -13.78 -1.73
N ASP A 155 -11.92 -12.73 -2.54
CA ASP A 155 -13.02 -11.84 -2.92
C ASP A 155 -14.02 -12.53 -3.85
N GLN A 156 -13.56 -13.46 -4.69
CA GLN A 156 -14.40 -14.33 -5.53
C GLN A 156 -14.98 -15.54 -4.76
N ARG A 157 -14.74 -15.64 -3.45
CA ARG A 157 -15.11 -16.77 -2.56
C ARG A 157 -14.48 -18.10 -2.97
N ALA A 158 -13.44 -18.10 -3.77
CA ALA A 158 -12.65 -19.29 -4.11
C ALA A 158 -11.61 -19.57 -3.01
N TYR A 159 -12.12 -19.87 -1.80
CA TYR A 159 -11.31 -19.90 -0.58
C TYR A 159 -10.22 -20.96 -0.59
N GLU A 160 -10.44 -22.13 -1.21
CA GLU A 160 -9.46 -23.21 -1.32
C GLU A 160 -8.21 -22.73 -2.08
N ARG A 161 -8.43 -22.06 -3.23
CA ARG A 161 -7.35 -21.47 -4.04
C ARG A 161 -6.62 -20.36 -3.28
N ALA A 162 -7.38 -19.50 -2.60
CA ALA A 162 -6.81 -18.44 -1.78
C ALA A 162 -5.93 -18.99 -0.65
N LEU A 163 -6.36 -20.08 -0.01
CA LEU A 163 -5.61 -20.74 1.06
C LEU A 163 -4.37 -21.47 0.55
N GLU A 164 -4.41 -22.04 -0.65
CA GLU A 164 -3.23 -22.64 -1.29
C GLU A 164 -2.11 -21.58 -1.44
N ASP A 165 -2.44 -20.43 -2.01
CA ASP A 165 -1.50 -19.32 -2.15
C ASP A 165 -1.04 -18.77 -0.79
N ASN A 166 -1.97 -18.55 0.15
CA ASN A 166 -1.62 -18.03 1.47
C ASN A 166 -0.74 -19.01 2.26
N ASN A 167 -0.95 -20.31 2.14
CA ASN A 167 -0.07 -21.32 2.73
C ASN A 167 1.33 -21.22 2.17
N ARG A 168 1.45 -21.06 0.85
CA ARG A 168 2.74 -20.87 0.20
C ARG A 168 3.43 -19.58 0.66
N VAL A 169 2.68 -18.49 0.86
CA VAL A 169 3.22 -17.24 1.43
C VAL A 169 3.75 -17.46 2.84
N VAL A 170 3.00 -18.16 3.70
CA VAL A 170 3.45 -18.47 5.09
C VAL A 170 4.71 -19.32 5.09
N GLU A 171 4.83 -20.30 4.18
CA GLU A 171 6.06 -21.09 4.03
C GLU A 171 7.27 -20.25 3.61
N LEU A 172 7.07 -19.30 2.70
CA LEU A 172 8.14 -18.45 2.17
C LEU A 172 8.60 -17.38 3.15
N ILE A 173 7.69 -16.84 3.97
CA ILE A 173 7.98 -15.75 4.92
C ILE A 173 7.37 -16.02 6.31
N PRO A 174 7.80 -17.09 7.01
CA PRO A 174 7.17 -17.56 8.25
C PRO A 174 7.28 -16.58 9.44
N ASP A 175 8.19 -15.60 9.36
CA ASP A 175 8.40 -14.61 10.42
C ASP A 175 7.65 -13.30 10.17
N GLN A 176 6.81 -13.23 9.16
CA GLN A 176 6.05 -12.04 8.80
C GLN A 176 4.60 -12.15 9.30
N ALA A 177 4.21 -11.30 10.26
CA ALA A 177 2.84 -11.26 10.79
C ALA A 177 1.77 -11.08 9.68
N ALA A 178 2.09 -10.31 8.64
CA ALA A 178 1.18 -10.06 7.51
C ALA A 178 0.75 -11.34 6.78
N ALA A 179 1.63 -12.35 6.66
CA ALA A 179 1.31 -13.62 6.02
C ALA A 179 0.19 -14.38 6.79
N TYR A 180 0.30 -14.45 8.11
CA TYR A 180 -0.70 -15.07 8.96
C TYR A 180 -2.00 -14.27 9.01
N ILE A 181 -1.93 -12.93 9.00
CA ILE A 181 -3.13 -12.09 8.92
C ILE A 181 -3.90 -12.37 7.63
N ALA A 182 -3.24 -12.43 6.48
CA ALA A 182 -3.87 -12.71 5.20
C ALA A 182 -4.55 -14.09 5.17
N ARG A 183 -3.87 -15.13 5.68
CA ARG A 183 -4.43 -16.47 5.76
C ARG A 183 -5.57 -16.55 6.76
N GLY A 184 -5.43 -15.96 7.94
CA GLY A 184 -6.46 -15.86 8.97
C GLY A 184 -7.72 -15.16 8.48
N LEU A 185 -7.58 -14.09 7.69
CA LEU A 185 -8.72 -13.42 7.03
C LEU A 185 -9.44 -14.34 6.06
N THR A 186 -8.72 -15.14 5.29
CA THR A 186 -9.31 -16.11 4.36
C THR A 186 -10.06 -17.22 5.11
N TYR A 187 -9.46 -17.75 6.19
CA TYR A 187 -10.15 -18.70 7.06
C TYR A 187 -11.42 -18.10 7.68
N ALA A 188 -11.34 -16.86 8.19
CA ALA A 188 -12.49 -16.20 8.78
C ALA A 188 -13.63 -15.97 7.76
N ARG A 189 -13.30 -15.57 6.52
CA ARG A 189 -14.29 -15.42 5.44
C ARG A 189 -14.95 -16.74 5.03
N ARG A 190 -14.22 -17.87 5.15
CA ARG A 190 -14.74 -19.21 4.89
C ARG A 190 -15.59 -19.74 6.05
N GLY A 191 -15.47 -19.15 7.24
CA GLY A 191 -16.14 -19.59 8.47
C GLY A 191 -15.30 -20.51 9.35
N ASP A 192 -14.05 -20.75 9.02
CA ASP A 192 -13.11 -21.61 9.75
C ASP A 192 -12.46 -20.83 10.91
N PHE A 193 -13.27 -20.44 11.88
CA PHE A 193 -12.88 -19.52 12.94
C PHE A 193 -11.71 -20.03 13.80
N GLU A 194 -11.59 -21.33 14.06
CA GLU A 194 -10.48 -21.87 14.85
C GLU A 194 -9.13 -21.70 14.16
N TYR A 195 -9.08 -21.92 12.84
CA TYR A 195 -7.86 -21.68 12.06
C TYR A 195 -7.54 -20.18 11.98
N ALA A 196 -8.56 -19.35 11.80
CA ALA A 196 -8.40 -17.90 11.80
C ALA A 196 -7.80 -17.38 13.12
N LEU A 197 -8.32 -17.85 14.26
CA LEU A 197 -7.81 -17.46 15.58
C LEU A 197 -6.34 -17.86 15.77
N ARG A 198 -5.96 -19.10 15.40
CA ARG A 198 -4.56 -19.55 15.46
C ARG A 198 -3.63 -18.65 14.64
N ASP A 199 -4.06 -18.27 13.46
CA ASP A 199 -3.26 -17.40 12.60
C ASP A 199 -3.16 -15.98 13.16
N PHE A 200 -4.24 -15.40 13.70
CA PHE A 200 -4.16 -14.09 14.36
C PHE A 200 -3.34 -14.14 15.65
N ASP A 201 -3.41 -15.22 16.42
CA ASP A 201 -2.55 -15.43 17.59
C ASP A 201 -1.07 -15.45 17.19
N LYS A 202 -0.74 -16.19 16.12
CA LYS A 202 0.62 -16.21 15.57
C LYS A 202 1.06 -14.83 15.08
N ALA A 203 0.19 -14.11 14.37
CA ALA A 203 0.48 -12.74 13.91
C ALA A 203 0.77 -11.80 15.08
N ILE A 204 -0.03 -11.86 16.16
CA ILE A 204 0.18 -11.05 17.38
C ILE A 204 1.48 -11.45 18.09
N SER A 205 1.83 -12.75 18.10
CA SER A 205 3.10 -13.20 18.68
C SER A 205 4.32 -12.69 17.92
N LEU A 206 4.21 -12.46 16.60
CA LEU A 206 5.26 -11.92 15.74
C LEU A 206 5.30 -10.39 15.79
N ASP A 207 4.13 -9.75 15.87
CA ASP A 207 3.98 -8.30 16.00
C ASP A 207 2.90 -7.96 17.02
N SER A 208 3.31 -7.76 18.27
CA SER A 208 2.41 -7.40 19.37
C SER A 208 1.78 -6.00 19.25
N LYS A 209 2.20 -5.19 18.27
CA LYS A 209 1.62 -3.87 17.95
C LYS A 209 0.78 -3.89 16.67
N SER A 210 0.37 -5.04 16.21
CA SER A 210 -0.49 -5.18 15.04
C SER A 210 -1.96 -4.90 15.38
N ALA A 211 -2.38 -3.64 15.31
CA ALA A 211 -3.79 -3.27 15.52
C ALA A 211 -4.74 -4.06 14.58
N ILE A 212 -4.28 -4.40 13.38
CA ILE A 212 -5.07 -5.13 12.39
C ILE A 212 -5.30 -6.60 12.81
N ALA A 213 -4.32 -7.23 13.45
CA ALA A 213 -4.45 -8.60 13.94
C ALA A 213 -5.42 -8.67 15.12
N TYR A 214 -5.30 -7.78 16.10
CA TYR A 214 -6.26 -7.67 17.20
C TYR A 214 -7.66 -7.39 16.71
N PHE A 215 -7.83 -6.40 15.82
CA PHE A 215 -9.15 -6.07 15.27
C PHE A 215 -9.82 -7.28 14.61
N ASN A 216 -9.11 -8.02 13.77
CA ASN A 216 -9.69 -9.17 13.06
C ASN A 216 -9.90 -10.36 13.98
N ARG A 217 -9.06 -10.58 15.01
CA ARG A 217 -9.30 -11.61 16.03
C ARG A 217 -10.53 -11.25 16.85
N GLY A 218 -10.70 -10.00 17.25
CA GLY A 218 -11.90 -9.50 17.92
C GLY A 218 -13.16 -9.73 17.11
N ARG A 219 -13.12 -9.49 15.79
CA ARG A 219 -14.24 -9.80 14.89
C ARG A 219 -14.60 -11.29 14.91
N VAL A 220 -13.61 -12.17 14.90
CA VAL A 220 -13.85 -13.63 14.95
C VAL A 220 -14.43 -14.01 16.30
N PHE A 221 -13.92 -13.49 17.42
CA PHE A 221 -14.52 -13.74 18.75
C PHE A 221 -15.98 -13.28 18.80
N PHE A 222 -16.26 -12.09 18.28
CA PHE A 222 -17.64 -11.59 18.21
C PHE A 222 -18.55 -12.52 17.39
N SER A 223 -18.11 -12.93 16.21
CA SER A 223 -18.85 -13.87 15.33
C SER A 223 -19.05 -15.24 15.98
N LYS A 224 -18.20 -15.64 16.93
CA LYS A 224 -18.35 -16.87 17.72
C LYS A 224 -19.26 -16.69 18.97
N GLY A 225 -19.82 -15.49 19.18
CA GLY A 225 -20.66 -15.20 20.34
C GLY A 225 -19.86 -14.95 21.63
N ASP A 226 -18.62 -14.50 21.52
CA ASP A 226 -17.76 -14.13 22.65
C ASP A 226 -17.45 -12.64 22.65
N PRO A 227 -18.41 -11.81 23.06
CA PRO A 227 -18.24 -10.37 23.07
C PRO A 227 -17.19 -9.88 24.07
N GLU A 228 -16.91 -10.61 25.16
CA GLU A 228 -15.89 -10.26 26.15
C GLU A 228 -14.49 -10.24 25.51
N ARG A 229 -14.10 -11.34 24.86
CA ARG A 229 -12.81 -11.40 24.17
C ARG A 229 -12.76 -10.44 22.98
N ALA A 230 -13.89 -10.22 22.30
CA ALA A 230 -13.98 -9.22 21.24
C ALA A 230 -13.70 -7.81 21.75
N ILE A 231 -14.33 -7.41 22.87
CA ILE A 231 -14.11 -6.09 23.51
C ILE A 231 -12.64 -5.90 23.90
N HIS A 232 -12.03 -6.93 24.49
CA HIS A 232 -10.61 -6.91 24.84
C HIS A 232 -9.73 -6.61 23.59
N ASP A 233 -9.95 -7.36 22.52
CA ASP A 233 -9.15 -7.23 21.31
C ASP A 233 -9.41 -5.93 20.54
N TYR A 234 -10.66 -5.47 20.46
CA TYR A 234 -10.95 -4.15 19.91
C TYR A 234 -10.33 -3.02 20.74
N SER A 235 -10.27 -3.17 22.08
CA SER A 235 -9.61 -2.19 22.92
C SER A 235 -8.12 -2.13 22.65
N ALA A 236 -7.45 -3.29 22.55
CA ALA A 236 -6.05 -3.35 22.16
C ALA A 236 -5.81 -2.71 20.76
N ALA A 237 -6.70 -2.97 19.81
CA ALA A 237 -6.62 -2.36 18.48
C ALA A 237 -6.76 -0.82 18.52
N ILE A 238 -7.62 -0.31 19.39
CA ILE A 238 -7.83 1.15 19.61
C ILE A 238 -6.61 1.77 20.28
N ASP A 239 -6.06 1.13 21.31
CA ASP A 239 -4.89 1.62 22.04
C ASP A 239 -3.66 1.74 21.13
N ILE A 240 -3.48 0.79 20.21
CA ILE A 240 -2.42 0.80 19.20
C ILE A 240 -2.70 1.83 18.09
N GLY A 241 -3.95 1.89 17.61
CA GLY A 241 -4.37 2.73 16.50
C GLY A 241 -5.64 3.54 16.81
N PRO A 242 -5.53 4.68 17.54
CA PRO A 242 -6.70 5.42 18.03
C PRO A 242 -7.54 6.11 16.95
N LYS A 243 -7.10 6.07 15.70
CA LYS A 243 -7.86 6.57 14.53
C LYS A 243 -8.59 5.47 13.75
N ASN A 244 -8.73 4.29 14.33
CA ASN A 244 -9.43 3.17 13.69
C ASN A 244 -10.93 3.20 14.02
N ALA A 245 -11.73 3.88 13.19
CA ALA A 245 -13.18 3.95 13.34
C ALA A 245 -13.86 2.56 13.34
N ASN A 246 -13.31 1.57 12.60
CA ASN A 246 -13.87 0.22 12.60
C ASN A 246 -13.72 -0.48 13.95
N ALA A 247 -12.63 -0.24 14.67
CA ALA A 247 -12.43 -0.84 15.99
C ALA A 247 -13.38 -0.27 17.05
N PHE A 248 -13.62 1.04 17.04
CA PHE A 248 -14.65 1.65 17.87
C PHE A 248 -16.04 1.11 17.54
N GLU A 249 -16.38 1.02 16.26
CA GLU A 249 -17.65 0.49 15.81
C GLU A 249 -17.85 -0.99 16.23
N GLY A 250 -16.85 -1.82 16.04
CA GLY A 250 -16.86 -3.24 16.47
C GLY A 250 -17.02 -3.37 18.00
N ARG A 251 -16.30 -2.54 18.79
CA ARG A 251 -16.43 -2.55 20.25
C ARG A 251 -17.79 -2.03 20.68
N GLY A 252 -18.32 -0.98 20.04
CA GLY A 252 -19.67 -0.48 20.27
C GLY A 252 -20.73 -1.54 20.01
N PHE A 253 -20.61 -2.34 18.98
CA PHE A 253 -21.46 -3.52 18.72
C PHE A 253 -21.39 -4.54 19.86
N ALA A 254 -20.17 -4.89 20.28
CA ALA A 254 -19.97 -5.85 21.34
C ALA A 254 -20.54 -5.35 22.69
N TYR A 255 -20.38 -4.06 23.01
CA TYR A 255 -21.01 -3.46 24.18
C TYR A 255 -22.55 -3.47 24.08
N LEU A 256 -23.10 -3.15 22.91
CA LEU A 256 -24.56 -3.13 22.70
C LEU A 256 -25.16 -4.54 22.84
N SER A 257 -24.50 -5.58 22.37
CA SER A 257 -24.93 -6.97 22.53
C SER A 257 -24.96 -7.42 23.99
N GLN A 258 -24.07 -6.87 24.84
CA GLN A 258 -24.05 -7.10 26.28
C GLN A 258 -24.97 -6.17 27.08
N GLY A 259 -25.75 -5.30 26.42
CA GLY A 259 -26.60 -4.32 27.09
C GLY A 259 -25.86 -3.14 27.75
N GLN A 260 -24.56 -2.99 27.49
CA GLN A 260 -23.74 -1.88 27.99
C GLN A 260 -23.95 -0.62 27.12
N VAL A 261 -25.17 -0.10 27.14
CA VAL A 261 -25.69 0.90 26.18
C VAL A 261 -24.86 2.20 26.20
N ASP A 262 -24.47 2.69 27.37
CA ASP A 262 -23.71 3.95 27.47
C ASP A 262 -22.30 3.83 26.83
N LYS A 263 -21.63 2.69 27.02
CA LYS A 263 -20.34 2.43 26.40
C LYS A 263 -20.46 2.28 24.90
N ALA A 264 -21.53 1.64 24.42
CA ALA A 264 -21.82 1.54 23.00
C ALA A 264 -22.02 2.92 22.36
N ILE A 265 -22.80 3.81 22.99
CA ILE A 265 -23.00 5.18 22.51
C ILE A 265 -21.68 5.94 22.46
N ALA A 266 -20.83 5.82 23.49
CA ALA A 266 -19.53 6.47 23.53
C ALA A 266 -18.63 6.01 22.34
N ASP A 267 -18.58 4.72 22.07
CA ASP A 267 -17.78 4.16 20.97
C ASP A 267 -18.33 4.56 19.60
N TYR A 268 -19.63 4.53 19.39
CA TYR A 268 -20.23 5.03 18.14
C TYR A 268 -19.97 6.54 17.95
N ASN A 269 -19.99 7.33 19.02
CA ASN A 269 -19.61 8.75 18.95
C ASN A 269 -18.15 8.90 18.50
N ALA A 270 -17.22 8.12 19.06
CA ALA A 270 -15.82 8.14 18.67
C ALA A 270 -15.65 7.73 17.18
N ALA A 271 -16.35 6.70 16.73
CA ALA A 271 -16.34 6.30 15.32
C ALA A 271 -16.87 7.42 14.41
N LEU A 272 -17.94 8.11 14.79
CA LEU A 272 -18.56 9.21 14.03
C LEU A 272 -17.73 10.50 14.07
N GLN A 273 -16.93 10.72 15.10
CA GLN A 273 -15.94 11.82 15.12
C GLN A 273 -14.83 11.59 14.10
N LEU A 274 -14.44 10.33 13.84
CA LEU A 274 -13.45 9.98 12.85
C LEU A 274 -14.03 10.00 11.42
N ASP A 275 -15.28 9.59 11.26
CA ASP A 275 -16.00 9.58 9.99
C ASP A 275 -17.50 9.75 10.24
N SER A 276 -18.01 10.96 10.04
CA SER A 276 -19.40 11.33 10.32
C SER A 276 -20.44 10.67 9.40
N LYS A 277 -20.02 10.04 8.28
CA LYS A 277 -20.90 9.40 7.30
C LYS A 277 -20.98 7.88 7.43
N ARG A 278 -20.58 7.32 8.57
CA ARG A 278 -20.66 5.88 8.81
C ARG A 278 -22.08 5.45 9.15
N ALA A 279 -22.78 4.90 8.15
CA ALA A 279 -24.17 4.47 8.32
C ALA A 279 -24.34 3.43 9.43
N THR A 280 -23.40 2.49 9.59
CA THR A 280 -23.41 1.47 10.65
C THR A 280 -23.26 2.07 12.04
N ALA A 281 -22.37 3.04 12.22
CA ALA A 281 -22.20 3.72 13.50
C ALA A 281 -23.40 4.60 13.86
N LEU A 282 -23.98 5.31 12.89
CA LEU A 282 -25.23 6.07 13.09
C LEU A 282 -26.38 5.14 13.50
N TYR A 283 -26.56 4.03 12.77
CA TYR A 283 -27.63 3.09 13.07
C TYR A 283 -27.44 2.44 14.45
N GLY A 284 -26.22 2.04 14.79
CA GLY A 284 -25.86 1.48 16.09
C GLY A 284 -26.09 2.45 17.23
N ARG A 285 -25.65 3.72 17.06
CA ARG A 285 -25.89 4.78 18.07
C ARG A 285 -27.37 5.04 18.25
N GLY A 286 -28.12 5.17 17.16
CA GLY A 286 -29.56 5.38 17.20
C GLY A 286 -30.28 4.24 17.93
N THR A 287 -29.94 2.98 17.62
CA THR A 287 -30.46 1.80 18.31
C THR A 287 -30.13 1.82 19.81
N ALA A 288 -28.90 2.17 20.18
CA ALA A 288 -28.45 2.27 21.55
C ALA A 288 -29.21 3.39 22.32
N LYS A 289 -29.37 4.57 21.69
CA LYS A 289 -30.14 5.68 22.26
C LYS A 289 -31.62 5.30 22.54
N LEU A 290 -32.28 4.66 21.57
CA LEU A 290 -33.66 4.20 21.76
C LEU A 290 -33.77 3.16 22.86
N LYS A 291 -32.83 2.24 23.00
CA LYS A 291 -32.75 1.29 24.12
C LYS A 291 -32.62 2.01 25.48
N LYS A 292 -32.01 3.19 25.51
CA LYS A 292 -31.86 4.03 26.70
C LYS A 292 -33.12 4.91 26.99
N GLY A 293 -34.08 4.94 26.06
CA GLY A 293 -35.24 5.82 26.13
C GLY A 293 -35.03 7.21 25.54
N ASP A 294 -33.91 7.45 24.85
CA ASP A 294 -33.61 8.71 24.19
C ASP A 294 -34.18 8.70 22.75
N ALA A 295 -35.27 9.47 22.57
CA ALA A 295 -35.99 9.57 21.30
C ALA A 295 -35.13 10.13 20.15
N SER A 296 -34.02 10.86 20.43
CA SER A 296 -33.11 11.37 19.40
C SER A 296 -32.41 10.23 18.60
N GLY A 297 -32.52 9.00 19.07
CA GLY A 297 -32.07 7.83 18.33
C GLY A 297 -32.78 7.64 16.98
N THR A 298 -34.00 8.14 16.82
CA THR A 298 -34.73 8.12 15.55
C THR A 298 -34.06 8.94 14.46
N ASP A 299 -33.45 10.07 14.83
CA ASP A 299 -32.73 10.94 13.88
C ASP A 299 -31.45 10.27 13.36
N ASP A 300 -30.71 9.61 14.25
CA ASP A 300 -29.53 8.83 13.88
C ASP A 300 -29.89 7.67 12.91
N ILE A 301 -30.99 6.96 13.17
CA ILE A 301 -31.47 5.89 12.29
C ILE A 301 -31.93 6.44 10.93
N ALA A 302 -32.62 7.59 10.92
CA ALA A 302 -33.01 8.24 9.68
C ALA A 302 -31.80 8.67 8.86
N ALA A 303 -30.80 9.27 9.49
CA ALA A 303 -29.55 9.64 8.84
C ALA A 303 -28.80 8.41 8.29
N ALA A 304 -28.75 7.32 9.04
CA ALA A 304 -28.15 6.07 8.57
C ALA A 304 -28.84 5.51 7.34
N LYS A 305 -30.18 5.47 7.32
CA LYS A 305 -30.98 5.00 6.18
C LYS A 305 -30.85 5.92 4.96
N ALA A 306 -30.66 7.22 5.16
CA ALA A 306 -30.41 8.15 4.05
C ALA A 306 -29.07 7.86 3.34
N ILE A 307 -28.07 7.37 4.08
CA ILE A 307 -26.76 6.98 3.51
C ILE A 307 -26.84 5.57 2.90
N LYS A 308 -27.47 4.63 3.63
CA LYS A 308 -27.58 3.22 3.22
C LYS A 308 -29.00 2.72 3.54
N PRO A 309 -29.91 2.68 2.55
CA PRO A 309 -31.33 2.34 2.77
C PRO A 309 -31.56 0.98 3.42
N ASP A 310 -30.72 -0.02 3.13
CA ASP A 310 -30.78 -1.39 3.64
C ASP A 310 -29.99 -1.62 4.93
N ILE A 311 -29.56 -0.56 5.60
CA ILE A 311 -28.68 -0.63 6.79
C ILE A 311 -29.26 -1.50 7.92
N ALA A 312 -30.57 -1.51 8.07
CA ALA A 312 -31.22 -2.28 9.14
C ALA A 312 -30.99 -3.79 8.98
N ALA A 313 -31.08 -4.30 7.75
CA ALA A 313 -30.82 -5.71 7.44
C ALA A 313 -29.32 -6.03 7.61
N ALA A 314 -28.44 -5.14 7.15
CA ALA A 314 -26.99 -5.30 7.28
C ALA A 314 -26.55 -5.26 8.76
N PHE A 315 -27.16 -4.40 9.58
CA PHE A 315 -26.86 -4.31 11.01
C PHE A 315 -27.34 -5.56 11.76
N GLY A 316 -28.54 -6.07 11.46
CA GLY A 316 -29.07 -7.31 12.05
C GLY A 316 -28.19 -8.53 11.77
N GLN A 317 -27.65 -8.66 10.55
CA GLN A 317 -26.71 -9.73 10.18
C GLN A 317 -25.35 -9.62 10.87
N SER A 318 -24.98 -8.44 11.34
CA SER A 318 -23.72 -8.21 12.05
C SER A 318 -23.83 -8.50 13.57
N VAL A 319 -25.05 -8.70 14.08
CA VAL A 319 -25.37 -8.94 15.50
C VAL A 319 -25.62 -10.45 15.76
N HIS A 320 -25.80 -11.23 14.72
CA HIS A 320 -25.92 -12.68 14.72
C HIS A 320 -24.74 -13.32 14.00
#